data_0037f70e7b9ff5617ebcd73560ea57c8
#
_entry.id   0037f70e7b9ff5617ebcd73560ea57c8
#
_cell.length_a   1.000
_cell.length_b   1.000
_cell.length_c   1.000
_cell.angle_alpha   90.00
_cell.angle_beta   90.00
_cell.angle_gamma   90.00
#
_symmetry.space_group_name_H-M   'P 1'
#
loop_
_entity.id
_entity.type
_entity.pdbx_description
1 polymer ?
#
loop_
_entity_poly.entity_id
_entity_poly.type
_entity_poly.pdbx_seq_one_letter_code
_entity_poly.pdbx_strand_id
1 'polypeptide(L)'
;MTLTNYSALGTPPDAQGNGVSAHAHRRIMRYLWANPGIVGQDPYDLSLRVNGRSDLQYSVTRGMCVIPRDESWAEGFYEAYIDKTVVGPVSAGDPTHPRIDVIWIRANDLVFSDRPEGTDSDGQSLPPTNRIEVGVTQGTPAASPTEPSVPDRAWRLGAMLVPAGATSTASATQYGDIDYAMPYGAEMGIIARVAENKDLQASSNPPYKNPILNHAAYFPTDRNILLHAYVCVSTPKKTSAGTTRGVAAVQFYVDGQKYTTRKVEYTEAWVTYELTASVQVSAGRHTFGIAMYNEQGGGYVTHFSNNDPDDRGNYYVGRVLVIKDEGLAR
;
A
#
# COMPACT_ATOMS: atom_id res chain seq x y z
N MET A 1 34.66 -15.33 -16.97
CA MET A 1 34.18 -15.07 -15.60
C MET A 1 32.77 -14.52 -15.74
N THR A 2 31.77 -15.33 -15.49
CA THR A 2 30.38 -14.86 -15.58
C THR A 2 30.12 -14.07 -14.31
N LEU A 3 29.95 -12.77 -14.44
CA LEU A 3 29.45 -11.94 -13.33
C LEU A 3 28.03 -12.40 -13.04
N THR A 4 27.88 -13.24 -12.04
CA THR A 4 26.56 -13.51 -11.45
C THR A 4 26.10 -12.22 -10.81
N ASN A 5 24.83 -11.86 -11.01
CA ASN A 5 24.20 -10.70 -10.43
C ASN A 5 24.37 -10.72 -8.92
N TYR A 6 25.26 -9.89 -8.42
CA TYR A 6 25.42 -9.71 -6.99
C TYR A 6 24.43 -8.67 -6.53
N SER A 7 23.68 -9.04 -5.57
CA SER A 7 22.93 -8.09 -4.76
C SER A 7 23.82 -7.23 -3.87
N ALA A 8 25.12 -7.35 -3.93
CA ALA A 8 26.01 -6.66 -3.01
C ALA A 8 26.98 -5.78 -3.76
N LEU A 9 26.91 -4.49 -3.51
CA LEU A 9 27.99 -3.53 -3.76
C LEU A 9 28.97 -3.48 -2.59
N GLY A 10 29.25 -4.60 -1.96
CA GLY A 10 30.31 -4.70 -0.99
C GLY A 10 31.66 -4.82 -1.70
N THR A 11 32.68 -4.20 -1.16
CA THR A 11 34.07 -4.53 -1.57
C THR A 11 34.26 -6.01 -1.23
N PRO A 12 34.50 -6.88 -2.23
CA PRO A 12 34.71 -8.29 -1.94
C PRO A 12 35.88 -8.42 -0.96
N PRO A 13 35.81 -9.40 -0.05
CA PRO A 13 36.93 -9.66 0.84
C PRO A 13 38.20 -9.89 0.03
N ASP A 14 39.33 -9.29 0.46
CA ASP A 14 40.61 -9.61 -0.09
C ASP A 14 41.04 -11.05 0.31
N ALA A 15 42.21 -11.47 -0.17
CA ALA A 15 42.73 -12.81 0.12
C ALA A 15 42.96 -13.06 1.63
N GLN A 16 43.00 -12.01 2.43
CA GLN A 16 43.13 -12.04 3.90
C GLN A 16 41.79 -11.97 4.63
N GLY A 17 40.67 -11.88 3.91
CA GLY A 17 39.33 -11.81 4.48
C GLY A 17 38.93 -10.39 4.92
N ASN A 18 39.71 -9.36 4.59
CA ASN A 18 39.33 -7.98 4.88
C ASN A 18 38.32 -7.49 3.80
N GLY A 19 37.24 -6.92 4.23
CA GLY A 19 36.18 -6.41 3.35
C GLY A 19 34.81 -6.62 3.97
N VAL A 20 33.80 -6.20 3.25
CA VAL A 20 32.42 -6.40 3.71
C VAL A 20 31.95 -7.79 3.27
N SER A 21 31.74 -8.70 4.24
CA SER A 21 31.13 -9.98 3.95
C SER A 21 29.68 -9.81 3.48
N ALA A 22 29.14 -10.78 2.74
CA ALA A 22 27.74 -10.77 2.32
C ALA A 22 26.78 -10.62 3.50
N HIS A 23 27.10 -11.22 4.65
CA HIS A 23 26.36 -11.07 5.88
C HIS A 23 26.39 -9.63 6.43
N ALA A 24 27.56 -9.04 6.54
CA ALA A 24 27.69 -7.64 6.98
C ALA A 24 26.96 -6.69 6.03
N HIS A 25 27.07 -6.92 4.72
CA HIS A 25 26.37 -6.11 3.71
C HIS A 25 24.85 -6.19 3.89
N ARG A 26 24.27 -7.38 4.04
CA ARG A 26 22.83 -7.53 4.29
C ARG A 26 22.38 -6.78 5.54
N ARG A 27 23.15 -6.84 6.62
CA ARG A 27 22.86 -6.11 7.86
C ARG A 27 22.95 -4.59 7.64
N ILE A 28 23.89 -4.10 6.84
CA ILE A 28 23.93 -2.68 6.45
C ILE A 28 22.67 -2.29 5.68
N MET A 29 22.24 -3.11 4.72
CA MET A 29 21.02 -2.87 3.96
C MET A 29 19.78 -2.80 4.85
N ARG A 30 19.75 -3.56 5.97
CA ARG A 30 18.67 -3.49 6.96
C ARG A 30 18.52 -2.11 7.61
N TYR A 31 19.60 -1.33 7.68
CA TYR A 31 19.53 0.05 8.18
C TYR A 31 19.20 1.09 7.11
N LEU A 32 19.31 0.73 5.84
CA LEU A 32 18.96 1.61 4.72
C LEU A 32 17.49 1.47 4.30
N TRP A 33 16.92 0.28 4.48
CA TRP A 33 15.54 -0.04 4.09
C TRP A 33 14.66 -0.30 5.31
N ALA A 34 13.50 0.34 5.33
CA ALA A 34 12.52 0.15 6.41
C ALA A 34 11.82 -1.22 6.32
N ASN A 35 11.57 -1.69 5.09
CA ASN A 35 10.89 -2.94 4.80
C ASN A 35 11.35 -3.52 3.45
N PRO A 36 11.16 -4.85 3.24
CA PRO A 36 11.32 -5.46 1.93
C PRO A 36 10.20 -5.05 0.98
N GLY A 37 10.42 -5.24 -0.32
CA GLY A 37 9.43 -4.96 -1.35
C GLY A 37 10.05 -4.49 -2.67
N ILE A 38 9.21 -4.08 -3.61
CA ILE A 38 9.63 -3.54 -4.90
C ILE A 38 10.19 -2.12 -4.72
N VAL A 39 11.34 -1.84 -5.31
CA VAL A 39 11.95 -0.51 -5.28
C VAL A 39 11.40 0.35 -6.42
N GLY A 40 10.56 1.31 -6.05
CA GLY A 40 10.07 2.35 -6.93
C GLY A 40 9.40 1.87 -8.22
N GLN A 41 9.05 2.82 -9.06
CA GLN A 41 8.64 2.60 -10.43
C GLN A 41 9.62 3.32 -11.35
N ASP A 42 10.13 2.61 -12.34
CA ASP A 42 10.78 3.26 -13.49
C ASP A 42 9.68 4.03 -14.23
N PRO A 43 9.83 5.32 -14.52
CA PRO A 43 8.83 6.10 -15.24
C PRO A 43 8.55 5.57 -16.65
N TYR A 44 9.44 4.76 -17.21
CA TYR A 44 9.32 4.16 -18.54
C TYR A 44 8.93 2.70 -18.52
N ASP A 45 9.13 2.00 -17.39
CA ASP A 45 8.84 0.58 -17.24
C ASP A 45 8.49 0.29 -15.79
N LEU A 46 7.32 -0.28 -15.55
CA LEU A 46 6.87 -0.56 -14.19
C LEU A 46 7.77 -1.63 -13.58
N SER A 47 8.48 -1.27 -12.52
CA SER A 47 9.43 -2.15 -11.82
C SER A 47 8.75 -3.43 -11.33
N LEU A 48 9.27 -4.58 -11.75
CA LEU A 48 8.85 -5.92 -11.33
C LEU A 48 7.34 -6.20 -11.45
N ARG A 49 6.68 -5.54 -12.40
CA ARG A 49 5.25 -5.77 -12.63
C ARG A 49 5.02 -7.16 -13.20
N VAL A 50 4.10 -7.88 -12.57
CA VAL A 50 3.63 -9.18 -13.04
C VAL A 50 2.49 -8.96 -14.05
N ASN A 51 2.60 -9.62 -15.23
CA ASN A 51 1.57 -9.55 -16.24
C ASN A 51 1.25 -10.97 -16.75
N GLY A 52 -0.02 -11.21 -17.03
CA GLY A 52 -0.46 -12.40 -17.74
C GLY A 52 0.01 -12.40 -19.21
N ARG A 53 0.02 -13.57 -19.84
CA ARG A 53 0.46 -13.81 -21.21
C ARG A 53 -0.59 -14.60 -21.98
N SER A 54 -0.45 -14.63 -23.31
CA SER A 54 -1.30 -15.47 -24.19
C SER A 54 -1.03 -16.98 -24.08
N ASP A 55 -0.05 -17.37 -23.30
CA ASP A 55 0.27 -18.74 -22.92
C ASP A 55 -0.02 -18.99 -21.42
N LEU A 56 0.39 -20.13 -20.90
CA LEU A 56 0.26 -20.51 -19.49
C LEU A 56 1.49 -20.09 -18.67
N GLN A 57 2.03 -18.91 -18.91
CA GLN A 57 3.16 -18.33 -18.18
C GLN A 57 2.84 -16.90 -17.75
N TYR A 58 3.63 -16.37 -16.83
CA TYR A 58 3.61 -14.95 -16.45
C TYR A 58 4.89 -14.26 -16.90
N SER A 59 4.82 -12.99 -17.23
CA SER A 59 6.00 -12.15 -17.42
C SER A 59 6.17 -11.21 -16.23
N VAL A 60 7.42 -11.02 -15.81
CA VAL A 60 7.81 -10.03 -14.80
C VAL A 60 8.70 -9.02 -15.51
N THR A 61 8.36 -7.73 -15.39
CA THR A 61 9.18 -6.66 -15.99
C THR A 61 10.52 -6.55 -15.27
N ARG A 62 11.49 -5.92 -15.89
CA ARG A 62 12.76 -5.60 -15.22
C ARG A 62 12.54 -4.70 -14.01
N GLY A 63 13.45 -4.76 -13.06
CA GLY A 63 13.41 -3.88 -11.91
C GLY A 63 14.21 -4.40 -10.73
N MET A 64 14.05 -3.70 -9.62
CA MET A 64 14.78 -3.97 -8.38
C MET A 64 13.81 -4.21 -7.22
N CYS A 65 14.16 -5.10 -6.33
CA CYS A 65 13.46 -5.28 -5.06
C CYS A 65 14.46 -5.48 -3.91
N VAL A 66 13.96 -5.26 -2.72
CA VAL A 66 14.61 -5.59 -1.46
C VAL A 66 14.00 -6.87 -0.92
N ILE A 67 14.80 -7.90 -0.68
CA ILE A 67 14.35 -9.22 -0.27
C ILE A 67 14.92 -9.52 1.12
N PRO A 68 14.11 -9.97 2.09
CA PRO A 68 14.62 -10.40 3.38
C PRO A 68 15.35 -11.73 3.26
N ARG A 69 16.34 -11.96 4.13
CA ARG A 69 17.02 -13.25 4.23
C ARG A 69 16.17 -14.29 4.96
N ASP A 70 15.38 -13.83 5.92
CA ASP A 70 14.49 -14.63 6.74
C ASP A 70 13.22 -13.83 7.10
N GLU A 71 12.21 -14.50 7.63
CA GLU A 71 10.94 -13.90 8.01
C GLU A 71 11.06 -12.84 9.11
N SER A 72 12.06 -12.95 9.97
CA SER A 72 12.29 -12.00 11.07
C SER A 72 13.02 -10.73 10.64
N TRP A 73 13.60 -10.74 9.43
CA TRP A 73 14.49 -9.71 8.87
C TRP A 73 15.79 -9.49 9.69
N ALA A 74 16.07 -10.34 10.67
CA ALA A 74 17.22 -10.19 11.55
C ALA A 74 18.55 -10.35 10.78
N GLU A 75 18.56 -11.23 9.78
CA GLU A 75 19.72 -11.47 8.92
C GLU A 75 19.90 -10.43 7.80
N GLY A 76 19.01 -9.42 7.77
CA GLY A 76 19.10 -8.29 6.85
C GLY A 76 18.48 -8.53 5.47
N PHE A 77 18.78 -7.65 4.54
CA PHE A 77 18.17 -7.58 3.21
C PHE A 77 19.17 -7.79 2.09
N TYR A 78 18.68 -8.36 0.98
CA TYR A 78 19.34 -8.33 -0.31
C TYR A 78 18.69 -7.26 -1.18
N GLU A 79 19.50 -6.58 -1.98
CA GLU A 79 19.06 -5.78 -3.12
C GLU A 79 19.17 -6.62 -4.37
N ALA A 80 18.04 -6.94 -4.99
CA ALA A 80 17.96 -7.84 -6.12
C ALA A 80 17.47 -7.10 -7.36
N TYR A 81 18.29 -7.04 -8.40
CA TYR A 81 17.90 -6.56 -9.72
C TYR A 81 17.71 -7.75 -10.66
N ILE A 82 16.61 -7.75 -11.41
CA ILE A 82 16.37 -8.71 -12.48
C ILE A 82 16.02 -8.01 -13.79
N ASP A 83 16.45 -8.60 -14.89
CA ASP A 83 15.93 -8.27 -16.20
C ASP A 83 14.53 -8.86 -16.39
N LYS A 84 13.84 -8.42 -17.45
CA LYS A 84 12.56 -9.00 -17.83
C LYS A 84 12.67 -10.51 -17.90
N THR A 85 11.80 -11.21 -17.19
CA THR A 85 11.80 -12.67 -17.13
C THR A 85 10.41 -13.25 -17.36
N VAL A 86 10.35 -14.55 -17.60
CA VAL A 86 9.10 -15.30 -17.75
C VAL A 86 9.14 -16.48 -16.78
N VAL A 87 8.03 -16.69 -16.09
CA VAL A 87 7.89 -17.74 -15.07
C VAL A 87 6.69 -18.65 -15.37
N GLY A 88 6.77 -19.89 -14.97
CA GLY A 88 5.80 -20.95 -15.23
C GLY A 88 6.47 -22.14 -15.94
N PRO A 89 5.72 -23.02 -16.60
CA PRO A 89 4.28 -22.91 -16.86
C PRO A 89 3.39 -23.19 -15.64
N VAL A 90 2.15 -22.69 -15.69
CA VAL A 90 1.06 -23.06 -14.78
C VAL A 90 0.00 -23.86 -15.54
N SER A 91 -0.92 -24.49 -14.83
CA SER A 91 -2.05 -25.18 -15.46
C SER A 91 -3.08 -24.19 -16.02
N ALA A 92 -3.89 -24.64 -16.98
CA ALA A 92 -5.10 -23.91 -17.36
C ALA A 92 -6.03 -23.68 -16.17
N GLY A 93 -6.93 -22.72 -16.28
CA GLY A 93 -7.95 -22.45 -15.28
C GLY A 93 -8.85 -23.66 -15.03
N ASP A 94 -9.23 -23.88 -13.78
CA ASP A 94 -10.27 -24.86 -13.46
C ASP A 94 -11.59 -24.47 -14.15
N PRO A 95 -12.38 -25.42 -14.68
CA PRO A 95 -13.62 -25.08 -15.40
C PRO A 95 -14.64 -24.31 -14.58
N THR A 96 -14.63 -24.44 -13.24
CA THR A 96 -15.70 -23.97 -12.35
C THR A 96 -15.25 -22.98 -11.30
N HIS A 97 -13.98 -23.02 -10.92
CA HIS A 97 -13.49 -22.20 -9.79
C HIS A 97 -12.25 -21.38 -10.18
N PRO A 98 -12.18 -20.12 -9.72
CA PRO A 98 -10.96 -19.32 -9.83
C PRO A 98 -9.87 -19.84 -8.88
N ARG A 99 -8.62 -19.43 -9.13
CA ARG A 99 -7.50 -19.65 -8.23
C ARG A 99 -6.62 -18.41 -8.14
N ILE A 100 -5.74 -18.34 -7.15
CA ILE A 100 -4.75 -17.28 -7.01
C ILE A 100 -3.37 -17.90 -7.17
N ASP A 101 -2.61 -17.44 -8.19
CA ASP A 101 -1.22 -17.83 -8.40
C ASP A 101 -0.32 -16.74 -7.79
N VAL A 102 0.71 -17.12 -7.03
CA VAL A 102 1.67 -16.19 -6.41
C VAL A 102 2.99 -16.25 -7.14
N ILE A 103 3.45 -15.11 -7.63
CA ILE A 103 4.76 -14.92 -8.23
C ILE A 103 5.72 -14.43 -7.14
N TRP A 104 6.85 -15.10 -7.00
CA TRP A 104 7.81 -14.87 -5.95
C TRP A 104 9.23 -14.73 -6.48
N ILE A 105 10.10 -14.11 -5.67
CA ILE A 105 11.53 -13.97 -5.91
C ILE A 105 12.30 -14.48 -4.70
N ARG A 106 13.43 -15.12 -4.93
CA ARG A 106 14.30 -15.66 -3.89
C ARG A 106 15.76 -15.36 -4.22
N ALA A 107 16.52 -14.95 -3.21
CA ALA A 107 17.97 -14.90 -3.29
C ALA A 107 18.56 -16.21 -2.76
N ASN A 108 19.24 -16.93 -3.61
CA ASN A 108 20.01 -18.12 -3.24
C ASN A 108 21.43 -17.72 -2.88
N ASP A 109 21.67 -17.54 -1.58
CA ASP A 109 22.96 -17.16 -1.02
C ASP A 109 23.63 -18.38 -0.38
N LEU A 110 24.68 -18.87 -1.03
CA LEU A 110 25.45 -20.05 -0.58
C LEU A 110 26.53 -19.70 0.49
N VAL A 111 26.71 -18.44 0.80
CA VAL A 111 27.79 -17.98 1.70
C VAL A 111 27.43 -18.18 3.19
N PHE A 112 26.18 -18.54 3.50
CA PHE A 112 25.73 -18.71 4.87
C PHE A 112 25.12 -20.07 5.12
N SER A 113 25.81 -20.76 5.89
CA SER A 113 25.72 -22.17 6.25
C SER A 113 25.09 -22.44 7.59
N ASP A 114 24.05 -21.80 7.96
CA ASP A 114 23.12 -22.38 8.91
C ASP A 114 22.28 -23.51 8.27
N ARG A 115 22.45 -23.69 6.95
CA ARG A 115 21.93 -24.87 6.22
C ARG A 115 23.04 -25.50 5.38
N PRO A 116 23.00 -26.83 5.19
CA PRO A 116 23.94 -27.51 4.30
C PRO A 116 23.92 -26.86 2.92
N GLU A 117 25.09 -26.56 2.40
CA GLU A 117 25.23 -26.03 1.06
C GLU A 117 24.40 -26.87 0.07
N GLY A 118 23.59 -26.19 -0.72
CA GLY A 118 22.97 -26.76 -1.87
C GLY A 118 21.59 -27.38 -1.74
N THR A 119 20.90 -27.28 -0.61
CA THR A 119 19.52 -27.77 -0.53
C THR A 119 18.58 -26.72 0.06
N ASP A 120 17.35 -26.60 -0.50
CA ASP A 120 16.25 -25.84 0.07
C ASP A 120 15.49 -26.65 1.13
N SER A 121 14.39 -26.08 1.66
CA SER A 121 13.53 -26.75 2.65
C SER A 121 12.89 -28.04 2.13
N ASP A 122 12.77 -28.16 0.81
CA ASP A 122 12.14 -29.29 0.14
C ASP A 122 13.17 -30.38 -0.26
N GLY A 123 14.44 -30.21 0.15
CA GLY A 123 15.53 -31.11 -0.17
C GLY A 123 16.04 -31.01 -1.61
N GLN A 124 15.67 -29.94 -2.32
CA GLN A 124 16.09 -29.70 -3.70
C GLN A 124 17.47 -29.05 -3.72
N SER A 125 18.34 -29.48 -4.65
CA SER A 125 19.63 -28.84 -4.86
C SER A 125 19.45 -27.37 -5.26
N LEU A 126 19.99 -26.46 -4.46
CA LEU A 126 20.10 -25.07 -4.86
C LEU A 126 21.16 -24.94 -5.97
N PRO A 127 20.97 -24.02 -6.93
CA PRO A 127 22.00 -23.76 -7.94
C PRO A 127 23.36 -23.43 -7.25
N PRO A 128 24.48 -23.88 -7.81
CA PRO A 128 25.79 -23.77 -7.17
C PRO A 128 26.38 -22.37 -7.14
N THR A 129 25.56 -21.33 -7.35
CA THR A 129 26.02 -19.93 -7.39
C THR A 129 25.01 -19.02 -6.74
N ASN A 130 25.44 -17.91 -6.15
CA ASN A 130 24.59 -16.83 -5.67
C ASN A 130 23.72 -16.33 -6.84
N ARG A 131 22.45 -16.70 -6.85
CA ARG A 131 21.50 -16.39 -7.91
C ARG A 131 20.22 -15.84 -7.34
N ILE A 132 19.58 -15.03 -8.16
CA ILE A 132 18.20 -14.65 -7.98
C ILE A 132 17.36 -15.66 -8.75
N GLU A 133 16.36 -16.20 -8.10
CA GLU A 133 15.37 -17.09 -8.68
C GLU A 133 14.01 -16.39 -8.64
N VAL A 134 13.27 -16.47 -9.75
CA VAL A 134 11.88 -15.98 -9.83
C VAL A 134 11.02 -17.16 -10.23
N GLY A 135 9.96 -17.38 -9.49
CA GLY A 135 9.07 -18.52 -9.71
C GLY A 135 7.60 -18.18 -9.50
N VAL A 136 6.78 -19.21 -9.66
CA VAL A 136 5.34 -19.13 -9.41
C VAL A 136 4.89 -20.32 -8.59
N THR A 137 4.09 -20.05 -7.57
CA THR A 137 3.34 -21.07 -6.83
C THR A 137 1.88 -20.99 -7.28
N GLN A 138 1.41 -22.05 -7.92
CA GLN A 138 0.03 -22.15 -8.37
C GLN A 138 -0.89 -22.42 -7.20
N GLY A 139 -1.99 -21.66 -7.11
CA GLY A 139 -2.99 -21.83 -6.08
C GLY A 139 -3.96 -22.98 -6.35
N THR A 140 -4.73 -23.34 -5.35
CA THR A 140 -5.80 -24.33 -5.45
C THR A 140 -7.10 -23.65 -5.89
N PRO A 141 -7.77 -24.16 -6.94
CA PRO A 141 -9.07 -23.65 -7.34
C PRO A 141 -10.12 -23.80 -6.22
N ALA A 142 -10.88 -22.73 -5.95
CA ALA A 142 -11.95 -22.74 -4.95
C ALA A 142 -12.97 -21.64 -5.25
N ALA A 143 -14.20 -21.76 -4.69
CA ALA A 143 -15.21 -20.71 -4.80
C ALA A 143 -14.74 -19.38 -4.16
N SER A 144 -13.93 -19.46 -3.11
CA SER A 144 -13.20 -18.33 -2.49
C SER A 144 -11.73 -18.74 -2.35
N PRO A 145 -10.92 -18.54 -3.40
CA PRO A 145 -9.53 -18.97 -3.38
C PRO A 145 -8.69 -18.14 -2.42
N THR A 146 -7.71 -18.77 -1.82
CA THR A 146 -6.70 -18.12 -0.98
C THR A 146 -5.33 -18.17 -1.65
N GLU A 147 -4.47 -17.21 -1.32
CA GLU A 147 -3.08 -17.22 -1.78
C GLU A 147 -2.35 -18.46 -1.23
N PRO A 148 -1.62 -19.20 -2.07
CA PRO A 148 -0.72 -20.22 -1.59
C PRO A 148 0.49 -19.59 -0.90
N SER A 149 1.12 -20.33 0.02
CA SER A 149 2.40 -19.91 0.61
C SER A 149 3.50 -19.92 -0.45
N VAL A 150 4.42 -18.98 -0.37
CA VAL A 150 5.65 -18.96 -1.16
C VAL A 150 6.64 -19.99 -0.60
N PRO A 151 7.61 -20.47 -1.42
CA PRO A 151 8.69 -21.31 -0.93
C PRO A 151 9.51 -20.64 0.15
N ASP A 152 10.20 -21.45 0.97
CA ASP A 152 11.10 -20.96 2.01
C ASP A 152 12.08 -19.90 1.47
N ARG A 153 12.28 -18.83 2.23
CA ARG A 153 13.11 -17.65 1.87
C ARG A 153 12.72 -16.90 0.59
N ALA A 154 11.58 -17.22 0.00
CA ALA A 154 11.06 -16.47 -1.12
C ALA A 154 10.25 -15.26 -0.63
N TRP A 155 10.28 -14.19 -1.42
CA TRP A 155 9.48 -12.99 -1.22
C TRP A 155 8.40 -12.90 -2.29
N ARG A 156 7.17 -12.57 -1.89
CA ARG A 156 6.03 -12.39 -2.78
C ARG A 156 6.22 -11.11 -3.63
N LEU A 157 6.39 -11.25 -4.95
CA LEU A 157 6.38 -10.11 -5.86
C LEU A 157 4.97 -9.62 -6.18
N GLY A 158 4.03 -10.53 -6.30
CA GLY A 158 2.64 -10.24 -6.60
C GLY A 158 1.81 -11.49 -6.70
N ALA A 159 0.49 -11.34 -6.69
CA ALA A 159 -0.44 -12.43 -6.91
C ALA A 159 -1.40 -12.12 -8.06
N MET A 160 -1.86 -13.17 -8.75
CA MET A 160 -2.73 -13.08 -9.91
C MET A 160 -3.96 -13.96 -9.72
N LEU A 161 -5.14 -13.36 -9.78
CA LEU A 161 -6.41 -14.08 -9.78
C LEU A 161 -6.66 -14.61 -11.20
N VAL A 162 -6.63 -15.93 -11.34
CA VAL A 162 -6.93 -16.66 -12.59
C VAL A 162 -8.41 -17.01 -12.57
N PRO A 163 -9.22 -16.53 -13.52
CA PRO A 163 -10.65 -16.86 -13.55
C PRO A 163 -10.89 -18.31 -13.94
N ALA A 164 -12.06 -18.82 -13.58
CA ALA A 164 -12.51 -20.14 -14.04
C ALA A 164 -12.50 -20.23 -15.58
N GLY A 165 -12.15 -21.37 -16.11
CA GLY A 165 -12.11 -21.64 -17.55
C GLY A 165 -11.01 -20.94 -18.34
N ALA A 166 -10.07 -20.25 -17.68
CA ALA A 166 -8.98 -19.55 -18.35
C ALA A 166 -8.07 -20.54 -19.13
N THR A 167 -7.87 -20.29 -20.41
CA THR A 167 -6.97 -21.08 -21.27
C THR A 167 -5.56 -20.53 -21.36
N SER A 168 -5.34 -19.35 -20.80
CA SER A 168 -4.05 -18.66 -20.70
C SER A 168 -4.04 -17.75 -19.47
N THR A 169 -2.90 -17.19 -19.11
CA THR A 169 -2.80 -16.25 -18.02
C THR A 169 -3.16 -14.80 -18.42
N ALA A 170 -3.45 -14.53 -19.70
CA ALA A 170 -3.81 -13.20 -20.19
C ALA A 170 -5.07 -12.62 -19.53
N SER A 171 -5.99 -13.47 -19.09
CA SER A 171 -7.21 -13.08 -18.37
C SER A 171 -7.01 -12.93 -16.86
N ALA A 172 -5.83 -13.27 -16.35
CA ALA A 172 -5.54 -13.11 -14.93
C ALA A 172 -5.39 -11.63 -14.56
N THR A 173 -5.92 -11.26 -13.40
CA THR A 173 -5.86 -9.88 -12.88
C THR A 173 -5.04 -9.83 -11.59
N GLN A 174 -4.41 -8.71 -11.32
CA GLN A 174 -3.69 -8.51 -10.06
C GLN A 174 -4.62 -8.74 -8.86
N TYR A 175 -4.12 -9.47 -7.88
CA TYR A 175 -4.80 -9.76 -6.62
C TYR A 175 -4.01 -9.21 -5.44
N GLY A 176 -4.69 -8.49 -4.57
CA GLY A 176 -4.06 -7.89 -3.38
C GLY A 176 -3.15 -6.70 -3.68
N ASP A 177 -2.50 -6.23 -2.64
CA ASP A 177 -1.59 -5.08 -2.70
C ASP A 177 -0.19 -5.50 -3.16
N ILE A 178 0.56 -4.54 -3.66
CA ILE A 178 1.99 -4.67 -3.97
C ILE A 178 2.77 -4.03 -2.83
N ASP A 179 3.74 -4.77 -2.29
CA ASP A 179 4.63 -4.26 -1.26
C ASP A 179 5.79 -3.52 -1.89
N TYR A 180 5.92 -2.24 -1.58
CA TYR A 180 7.03 -1.40 -2.00
C TYR A 180 8.07 -1.31 -0.89
N ALA A 181 9.34 -1.46 -1.26
CA ALA A 181 10.44 -1.18 -0.36
C ALA A 181 10.54 0.33 -0.12
N MET A 182 10.78 0.69 1.13
CA MET A 182 10.93 2.09 1.53
C MET A 182 12.29 2.30 2.15
N PRO A 183 13.04 3.34 1.73
CA PRO A 183 14.22 3.78 2.46
C PRO A 183 13.85 4.11 3.90
N TYR A 184 14.76 3.80 4.84
CA TYR A 184 14.54 4.08 6.25
C TYR A 184 14.35 5.59 6.46
N GLY A 185 13.23 5.98 7.10
CA GLY A 185 12.88 7.37 7.31
C GLY A 185 12.15 8.06 6.15
N ALA A 186 11.94 7.39 5.01
CA ALA A 186 11.17 7.95 3.91
C ALA A 186 9.69 8.13 4.27
N GLU A 187 9.09 9.18 3.69
CA GLU A 187 7.65 9.43 3.74
C GLU A 187 6.99 8.95 2.44
N MET A 188 5.81 8.33 2.53
CA MET A 188 5.01 7.97 1.36
C MET A 188 4.25 9.17 0.78
N GLY A 189 4.23 10.29 1.51
CA GLY A 189 3.51 11.49 1.10
C GLY A 189 1.99 11.33 1.19
N ILE A 190 1.26 11.84 0.21
CA ILE A 190 -0.21 11.73 0.18
C ILE A 190 -0.59 10.31 -0.22
N ILE A 191 -1.19 9.58 0.72
CA ILE A 191 -1.69 8.22 0.53
C ILE A 191 -3.02 8.25 -0.22
N ALA A 192 -3.93 9.13 0.19
CA ALA A 192 -5.23 9.26 -0.43
C ALA A 192 -5.82 10.66 -0.25
N ARG A 193 -6.65 11.05 -1.21
CA ARG A 193 -7.56 12.17 -1.12
C ARG A 193 -8.97 11.68 -1.42
N VAL A 194 -9.83 11.68 -0.42
CA VAL A 194 -11.23 11.26 -0.54
C VAL A 194 -12.12 12.49 -0.42
N ALA A 195 -13.02 12.66 -1.37
CA ALA A 195 -13.89 13.84 -1.41
C ALA A 195 -15.35 13.43 -1.56
N GLU A 196 -16.23 14.17 -0.90
CA GLU A 196 -17.66 14.10 -1.15
C GLU A 196 -18.10 15.34 -1.95
N ASN A 197 -18.30 15.12 -3.23
CA ASN A 197 -18.57 16.16 -4.22
C ASN A 197 -20.07 16.43 -4.34
N LYS A 198 -20.72 16.73 -3.22
CA LYS A 198 -22.13 17.12 -3.17
C LYS A 198 -22.44 17.89 -1.89
N ASP A 199 -23.50 18.68 -1.93
CA ASP A 199 -24.05 19.29 -0.74
C ASP A 199 -24.68 18.24 0.17
N LEU A 200 -24.40 18.37 1.47
CA LEU A 200 -25.03 17.57 2.51
C LEU A 200 -25.63 18.48 3.57
N GLN A 201 -26.92 18.31 3.80
CA GLN A 201 -27.64 19.01 4.86
C GLN A 201 -27.76 18.14 6.10
N ALA A 202 -27.41 18.69 7.27
CA ALA A 202 -27.68 18.10 8.56
C ALA A 202 -28.79 18.87 9.28
N SER A 203 -29.80 18.18 9.77
CA SER A 203 -30.89 18.76 10.53
C SER A 203 -30.48 19.11 11.97
N SER A 204 -31.30 19.91 12.64
CA SER A 204 -31.14 20.27 14.07
C SER A 204 -31.38 19.10 15.03
N ASN A 205 -32.04 18.03 14.61
CA ASN A 205 -32.35 16.89 15.49
C ASN A 205 -31.14 15.98 15.67
N PRO A 206 -30.52 15.95 16.86
CA PRO A 206 -29.44 15.01 17.14
C PRO A 206 -29.99 13.58 17.28
N PRO A 207 -29.17 12.55 16.95
CA PRO A 207 -27.79 12.67 16.47
C PRO A 207 -27.68 12.54 14.95
N TYR A 208 -27.93 13.62 14.19
CA TYR A 208 -27.69 13.55 12.76
C TYR A 208 -26.18 13.49 12.50
N LYS A 209 -25.74 12.39 11.91
CA LYS A 209 -24.35 12.16 11.54
C LYS A 209 -24.28 11.91 10.03
N ASN A 210 -23.51 12.72 9.35
CA ASN A 210 -23.24 12.47 7.93
C ASN A 210 -22.52 11.13 7.76
N PRO A 211 -22.70 10.46 6.62
CA PRO A 211 -21.94 9.26 6.31
C PRO A 211 -20.44 9.49 6.52
N ILE A 212 -19.75 8.45 7.01
CA ILE A 212 -18.31 8.52 7.17
C ILE A 212 -17.67 8.52 5.80
N LEU A 213 -16.86 9.56 5.53
CA LEU A 213 -15.98 9.62 4.38
C LEU A 213 -14.68 8.92 4.78
N ASN A 214 -14.37 7.76 4.21
CA ASN A 214 -13.25 6.93 4.64
C ASN A 214 -12.43 6.36 3.49
N HIS A 215 -11.21 5.93 3.83
CA HIS A 215 -10.31 5.19 2.96
C HIS A 215 -9.47 4.21 3.77
N ALA A 216 -9.24 3.03 3.21
CA ALA A 216 -8.34 2.03 3.78
C ALA A 216 -6.98 2.09 3.09
N ALA A 217 -5.90 2.06 3.88
CA ALA A 217 -4.53 2.04 3.38
C ALA A 217 -3.70 0.96 4.09
N TYR A 218 -2.70 0.44 3.41
CA TYR A 218 -1.74 -0.51 3.95
C TYR A 218 -0.41 0.19 4.22
N PHE A 219 0.18 -0.10 5.39
CA PHE A 219 1.47 0.42 5.82
C PHE A 219 2.42 -0.73 6.12
N PRO A 220 3.58 -0.80 5.47
CA PRO A 220 4.53 -1.89 5.69
C PRO A 220 5.30 -1.76 7.01
N THR A 221 5.27 -0.61 7.65
CA THR A 221 5.93 -0.30 8.93
C THR A 221 5.06 0.62 9.77
N ASP A 222 5.38 0.78 11.04
CA ASP A 222 4.70 1.75 11.92
C ASP A 222 4.90 3.18 11.40
N ARG A 223 3.81 3.97 11.33
CA ARG A 223 3.79 5.28 10.69
C ARG A 223 3.15 6.38 11.53
N ASN A 224 3.64 7.60 11.32
CA ASN A 224 2.95 8.81 11.73
C ASN A 224 2.07 9.28 10.56
N ILE A 225 0.77 9.39 10.78
CA ILE A 225 -0.21 9.76 9.78
C ILE A 225 -0.83 11.10 10.14
N LEU A 226 -0.81 12.05 9.21
CA LEU A 226 -1.56 13.29 9.29
C LEU A 226 -2.88 13.13 8.52
N LEU A 227 -3.97 13.24 9.24
CA LEU A 227 -5.31 13.36 8.69
C LEU A 227 -5.65 14.83 8.53
N HIS A 228 -5.95 15.27 7.33
CA HIS A 228 -6.24 16.64 7.00
C HIS A 228 -7.64 16.73 6.37
N ALA A 229 -8.56 17.38 7.08
CA ALA A 229 -9.94 17.51 6.63
C ALA A 229 -10.21 18.95 6.19
N TYR A 230 -10.84 19.11 5.03
CA TYR A 230 -11.42 20.35 4.56
C TYR A 230 -12.93 20.22 4.58
N VAL A 231 -13.62 21.19 5.13
CA VAL A 231 -15.08 21.24 5.17
C VAL A 231 -15.57 22.68 4.90
N CYS A 232 -16.34 22.85 3.84
CA CYS A 232 -17.01 24.13 3.61
C CYS A 232 -18.42 24.05 4.21
N VAL A 233 -18.76 24.93 5.13
CA VAL A 233 -19.99 24.81 5.91
C VAL A 233 -20.67 26.16 6.14
N SER A 234 -22.02 26.17 6.13
CA SER A 234 -22.86 27.28 6.56
C SER A 234 -24.15 26.80 7.22
N THR A 235 -24.99 27.76 7.63
CA THR A 235 -26.39 27.46 8.03
C THR A 235 -27.19 27.03 6.80
N PRO A 236 -28.23 26.20 6.97
CA PRO A 236 -29.25 26.00 5.94
C PRO A 236 -29.91 27.35 5.56
N LYS A 237 -30.47 27.42 4.37
CA LYS A 237 -31.13 28.61 3.82
C LYS A 237 -32.04 29.28 4.86
N LYS A 238 -31.91 30.59 5.00
CA LYS A 238 -32.72 31.42 5.93
C LYS A 238 -34.17 30.99 6.02
N THR A 239 -34.59 30.70 7.23
CA THR A 239 -36.01 30.74 7.57
C THR A 239 -36.32 32.15 8.08
N SER A 240 -37.59 32.56 7.96
CA SER A 240 -38.08 33.87 8.41
C SER A 240 -37.85 34.17 9.92
N ALA A 241 -37.26 33.28 10.67
CA ALA A 241 -37.01 33.35 12.10
C ALA A 241 -35.57 33.82 12.50
N GLY A 242 -34.76 34.27 11.54
CA GLY A 242 -33.41 34.78 11.82
C GLY A 242 -32.27 33.81 11.56
N THR A 243 -31.06 34.29 11.67
CA THR A 243 -29.82 33.59 11.48
C THR A 243 -29.59 32.56 12.57
N THR A 244 -29.55 31.29 12.23
CA THR A 244 -29.14 30.28 13.18
C THR A 244 -27.65 30.04 13.07
N ARG A 245 -26.90 30.58 14.02
CA ARG A 245 -25.52 30.17 14.25
C ARG A 245 -25.51 28.81 14.92
N GLY A 246 -24.47 28.04 14.74
CA GLY A 246 -24.34 26.78 15.43
C GLY A 246 -22.91 26.27 15.44
N VAL A 247 -22.76 25.08 15.99
CA VAL A 247 -21.50 24.37 16.09
C VAL A 247 -21.69 22.97 15.47
N ALA A 248 -20.85 22.64 14.52
CA ALA A 248 -20.72 21.29 14.02
C ALA A 248 -19.45 20.65 14.58
N ALA A 249 -19.51 19.37 14.85
CA ALA A 249 -18.36 18.57 15.26
C ALA A 249 -17.89 17.72 14.09
N VAL A 250 -16.61 17.84 13.76
CA VAL A 250 -15.91 16.98 12.80
C VAL A 250 -15.14 15.93 13.60
N GLN A 251 -15.52 14.68 13.43
CA GLN A 251 -14.93 13.54 14.10
C GLN A 251 -13.98 12.81 13.15
N PHE A 252 -12.74 12.61 13.58
CA PHE A 252 -11.77 11.75 12.93
C PHE A 252 -11.90 10.33 13.46
N TYR A 253 -11.78 9.37 12.55
CA TYR A 253 -11.88 7.93 12.83
C TYR A 253 -10.62 7.22 12.37
N VAL A 254 -10.19 6.24 13.16
CA VAL A 254 -9.14 5.29 12.82
C VAL A 254 -9.70 3.90 13.14
N ASP A 255 -9.67 2.99 12.17
CA ASP A 255 -10.18 1.61 12.27
C ASP A 255 -11.62 1.53 12.80
N GLY A 256 -12.45 2.44 12.32
CA GLY A 256 -13.86 2.53 12.72
C GLY A 256 -14.09 3.12 14.11
N GLN A 257 -13.05 3.37 14.88
CA GLN A 257 -13.14 3.98 16.21
C GLN A 257 -12.97 5.50 16.14
N LYS A 258 -13.70 6.23 16.98
CA LYS A 258 -13.53 7.68 17.11
C LYS A 258 -12.17 7.97 17.74
N TYR A 259 -11.34 8.70 17.00
CA TYR A 259 -10.00 9.08 17.47
C TYR A 259 -10.01 10.46 18.17
N THR A 260 -10.52 11.50 17.46
CA THR A 260 -10.58 12.86 18.01
C THR A 260 -11.70 13.65 17.35
N THR A 261 -12.05 14.79 17.97
CA THR A 261 -13.09 15.70 17.48
C THR A 261 -12.54 17.11 17.37
N ARG A 262 -12.92 17.81 16.30
CA ARG A 262 -12.71 19.25 16.12
C ARG A 262 -14.06 19.91 15.97
N LYS A 263 -14.22 21.12 16.52
CA LYS A 263 -15.46 21.89 16.42
C LYS A 263 -15.27 23.01 15.41
N VAL A 264 -16.30 23.26 14.62
CA VAL A 264 -16.38 24.37 13.68
C VAL A 264 -17.66 25.15 13.94
N GLU A 265 -17.55 26.44 14.04
CA GLU A 265 -18.71 27.32 14.10
C GLU A 265 -19.23 27.57 12.70
N TYR A 266 -20.53 27.57 12.51
CA TYR A 266 -21.12 27.91 11.23
C TYR A 266 -22.11 29.07 11.37
N THR A 267 -22.11 29.90 10.34
CA THR A 267 -22.98 31.10 10.21
C THR A 267 -23.64 31.07 8.83
N GLU A 268 -24.22 32.18 8.38
CA GLU A 268 -24.74 32.31 7.02
C GLU A 268 -23.64 32.31 5.95
N ALA A 269 -22.41 32.68 6.33
CA ALA A 269 -21.28 32.69 5.40
C ALA A 269 -20.83 31.26 5.10
N TRP A 270 -20.47 31.01 3.85
CA TRP A 270 -19.83 29.78 3.42
C TRP A 270 -18.34 29.84 3.78
N VAL A 271 -17.97 29.15 4.84
CA VAL A 271 -16.60 29.16 5.35
C VAL A 271 -15.98 27.78 5.19
N THR A 272 -14.79 27.74 4.61
CA THR A 272 -14.00 26.52 4.55
C THR A 272 -13.10 26.45 5.78
N TYR A 273 -13.23 25.37 6.53
CA TYR A 273 -12.37 25.02 7.66
C TYR A 273 -11.36 23.97 7.23
N GLU A 274 -10.16 24.15 7.72
CA GLU A 274 -9.06 23.22 7.61
C GLU A 274 -8.75 22.67 9.00
N LEU A 275 -8.81 21.34 9.14
CA LEU A 275 -8.72 20.65 10.42
C LEU A 275 -7.74 19.50 10.32
N THR A 276 -6.92 19.32 11.34
CA THR A 276 -5.92 18.27 11.35
C THR A 276 -5.99 17.38 12.58
N ALA A 277 -5.53 16.13 12.41
CA ALA A 277 -5.28 15.20 13.50
C ALA A 277 -4.10 14.31 13.10
N SER A 278 -3.11 14.17 14.00
CA SER A 278 -2.00 13.24 13.84
C SER A 278 -2.26 11.99 14.64
N VAL A 279 -1.93 10.84 14.08
CA VAL A 279 -2.06 9.53 14.72
C VAL A 279 -0.89 8.64 14.36
N GLN A 280 -0.43 7.85 15.31
CA GLN A 280 0.50 6.75 15.05
C GLN A 280 -0.29 5.47 14.79
N VAL A 281 0.09 4.75 13.74
CA VAL A 281 -0.49 3.45 13.41
C VAL A 281 0.62 2.41 13.28
N SER A 282 0.33 1.17 13.64
CA SER A 282 1.24 0.04 13.46
C SER A 282 1.35 -0.33 11.97
N ALA A 283 2.31 -1.20 11.64
CA ALA A 283 2.30 -1.88 10.35
C ALA A 283 0.99 -2.66 10.15
N GLY A 284 0.44 -2.62 8.94
CA GLY A 284 -0.80 -3.30 8.61
C GLY A 284 -1.77 -2.43 7.83
N ARG A 285 -2.99 -2.95 7.66
CA ARG A 285 -4.08 -2.23 7.00
C ARG A 285 -4.88 -1.43 8.02
N HIS A 286 -5.02 -0.14 7.77
CA HIS A 286 -5.80 0.79 8.60
C HIS A 286 -6.85 1.52 7.78
N THR A 287 -7.96 1.90 8.43
CA THR A 287 -9.02 2.70 7.83
C THR A 287 -9.10 4.05 8.52
N PHE A 288 -9.01 5.13 7.75
CA PHE A 288 -9.13 6.50 8.23
C PHE A 288 -10.42 7.12 7.72
N GLY A 289 -11.04 7.95 8.55
CA GLY A 289 -12.30 8.57 8.14
C GLY A 289 -12.62 9.85 8.88
N ILE A 290 -13.55 10.62 8.31
CA ILE A 290 -14.19 11.76 8.95
C ILE A 290 -15.72 11.64 8.88
N ALA A 291 -16.39 12.09 9.94
CA ALA A 291 -17.82 12.31 9.93
C ALA A 291 -18.12 13.66 10.60
N MET A 292 -19.24 14.25 10.25
CA MET A 292 -19.72 15.47 10.86
C MET A 292 -21.09 15.25 11.49
N TYR A 293 -21.37 15.95 12.58
CA TYR A 293 -22.70 16.04 13.17
C TYR A 293 -22.96 17.44 13.72
N ASN A 294 -24.25 17.80 13.78
CA ASN A 294 -24.65 19.05 14.38
C ASN A 294 -24.63 18.92 15.91
N GLU A 295 -23.87 19.76 16.60
CA GLU A 295 -23.79 19.77 18.06
C GLU A 295 -24.71 20.81 18.66
N GLN A 296 -24.80 22.01 18.04
CA GLN A 296 -25.65 23.10 18.47
C GLN A 296 -26.19 23.87 17.25
N GLY A 297 -27.37 24.45 17.39
CA GLY A 297 -28.01 25.29 16.36
C GLY A 297 -29.02 24.54 15.48
N GLY A 298 -29.47 25.21 14.44
CA GLY A 298 -30.55 24.75 13.57
C GLY A 298 -30.16 23.71 12.49
N GLY A 299 -28.92 23.24 12.53
CA GLY A 299 -28.35 22.37 11.50
C GLY A 299 -27.38 23.11 10.60
N TYR A 300 -26.63 22.37 9.78
CA TYR A 300 -25.66 22.92 8.85
C TYR A 300 -25.82 22.31 7.45
N VAL A 301 -25.22 22.96 6.47
CA VAL A 301 -25.02 22.44 5.10
C VAL A 301 -23.53 22.46 4.79
N THR A 302 -23.00 21.36 4.24
CA THR A 302 -21.68 21.38 3.60
C THR A 302 -21.86 21.67 2.12
N HIS A 303 -21.00 22.55 1.57
CA HIS A 303 -21.13 23.05 0.23
C HIS A 303 -20.09 22.50 -0.72
N PHE A 304 -20.55 22.01 -1.84
CA PHE A 304 -19.71 21.63 -2.96
C PHE A 304 -20.11 22.42 -4.21
N SER A 305 -19.16 23.01 -4.90
CA SER A 305 -19.36 23.61 -6.21
C SER A 305 -18.10 23.45 -7.04
N ASN A 306 -18.26 22.93 -8.23
CA ASN A 306 -17.21 22.83 -9.25
C ASN A 306 -17.53 23.63 -10.51
N ASN A 307 -18.64 24.37 -10.51
CA ASN A 307 -19.08 25.17 -11.62
C ASN A 307 -19.71 26.47 -11.09
N ASP A 308 -19.07 27.58 -11.39
CA ASP A 308 -19.64 28.90 -11.17
C ASP A 308 -20.19 29.41 -12.51
N PRO A 309 -21.52 29.45 -12.70
CA PRO A 309 -22.13 29.95 -13.94
C PRO A 309 -21.79 31.38 -14.26
N ASP A 310 -21.35 32.17 -13.27
CA ASP A 310 -21.01 33.59 -13.38
C ASP A 310 -19.51 33.82 -13.54
N ASP A 311 -18.70 32.76 -13.68
CA ASP A 311 -17.21 32.79 -13.79
C ASP A 311 -16.51 33.58 -12.66
N ARG A 312 -17.12 33.61 -11.48
CA ARG A 312 -16.54 34.26 -10.30
C ARG A 312 -15.54 33.38 -9.55
N GLY A 313 -15.31 32.17 -10.03
CA GLY A 313 -14.30 31.26 -9.51
C GLY A 313 -14.57 30.72 -8.09
N ASN A 314 -15.83 30.67 -7.66
CA ASN A 314 -16.19 30.16 -6.33
C ASN A 314 -16.28 28.65 -6.34
N TYR A 315 -15.13 27.99 -6.11
CA TYR A 315 -15.06 26.53 -5.96
C TYR A 315 -15.09 26.14 -4.48
N TYR A 316 -16.05 25.32 -4.12
CA TYR A 316 -16.18 24.78 -2.77
C TYR A 316 -15.97 23.29 -2.78
N VAL A 317 -15.15 22.80 -1.85
CA VAL A 317 -14.65 21.43 -1.86
C VAL A 317 -15.61 20.40 -1.23
N GLY A 318 -16.74 20.83 -0.66
CA GLY A 318 -17.60 19.93 0.10
C GLY A 318 -16.91 19.47 1.38
N ARG A 319 -16.79 18.13 1.51
CA ARG A 319 -15.97 17.49 2.53
C ARG A 319 -14.83 16.75 1.88
N VAL A 320 -13.62 16.96 2.35
CA VAL A 320 -12.42 16.27 1.85
C VAL A 320 -11.63 15.75 3.02
N LEU A 321 -11.14 14.52 2.90
CA LEU A 321 -10.13 13.94 3.78
C LEU A 321 -8.87 13.66 2.95
N VAL A 322 -7.76 14.23 3.35
CA VAL A 322 -6.42 13.89 2.84
C VAL A 322 -5.71 13.08 3.92
N ILE A 323 -5.17 11.96 3.54
CA ILE A 323 -4.37 11.08 4.40
C ILE A 323 -2.93 11.20 3.92
N LYS A 324 -2.05 11.69 4.79
CA LYS A 324 -0.63 11.90 4.49
C LYS A 324 0.23 11.09 5.46
N ASP A 325 1.19 10.35 4.93
CA ASP A 325 2.25 9.74 5.72
C ASP A 325 3.33 10.80 6.03
N GLU A 326 3.72 10.91 7.28
CA GLU A 326 4.77 11.79 7.79
C GLU A 326 6.00 11.02 8.27
N GLY A 327 6.14 9.78 7.82
CA GLY A 327 7.31 8.95 8.09
C GLY A 327 7.12 7.94 9.21
N LEU A 328 8.23 7.30 9.58
CA LEU A 328 8.25 6.25 10.59
C LEU A 328 7.78 6.76 11.96
N ALA A 329 6.95 5.99 12.64
CA ALA A 329 6.71 6.15 14.06
C ALA A 329 7.96 5.69 14.84
N ARG A 330 8.46 6.53 15.72
CA ARG A 330 9.65 6.28 16.56
C ARG A 330 9.25 6.12 18.02
#